data_6a45e103947956dbce74331a48c756fa
#
_entry.id   6a45e103947956dbce74331a48c756fa
#
_cell.length_a   1.000
_cell.length_b   1.000
_cell.length_c   1.000
_cell.angle_alpha   90.00
_cell.angle_beta   90.00
_cell.angle_gamma   90.00
#
_symmetry.space_group_name_H-M   'P 1'
#
loop_
_entity.id
_entity.type
_entity.pdbx_description
1 polymer ?
#
loop_
_entity_poly.entity_id
_entity_poly.type
_entity_poly.pdbx_seq_one_letter_code
_entity_poly.pdbx_strand_id
1 'polypeptide(L)'
;MQKSVSIISPEPLFNSRITDLIIDIEYLRRKDTQSTVDPFIYNQLRDIFRDLDSMFSARVDGNKTGLSKYLEAKEDDPEAKGRKTIEIDKASEAMKIIDENSNELVFFQGFFTELHRTLREGITNESSRFAGKYRHTAARPELPGDTSPAYHLVETFMDKLISYITKKETPKFEAIKVAFAHQRYLWIHPFREANGISARLVAYAMLKKLGFGGIPNRILNPTFSFCWDTEKYLKLVRKADNGKEKDVFAFLEFALEGLRDDMQRMDNLLNYDLIRDTILRPSFKHPIFERLFSEQDRLILDVAMDKQVFQAADIRMLFPQKHPTEISKMIKWLRDKDLIIGIDENARRYSINLENKYLVKMVVGKLERGGFIPVS
;
A
#
# COMPACT_ATOMS: atom_id res chain seq x y z
N MET A 1 12.23 -38.51 4.35
CA MET A 1 10.80 -38.22 4.30
C MET A 1 10.61 -36.76 4.66
N GLN A 2 10.30 -35.89 3.69
CA GLN A 2 9.90 -34.52 3.96
C GLN A 2 8.58 -34.59 4.76
N LYS A 3 8.57 -34.07 6.02
CA LYS A 3 7.33 -33.93 6.78
C LYS A 3 6.42 -33.03 5.95
N SER A 4 5.24 -33.51 5.58
CA SER A 4 4.28 -32.70 4.84
C SER A 4 3.87 -31.52 5.73
N VAL A 5 4.36 -30.33 5.40
CA VAL A 5 3.93 -29.10 6.07
C VAL A 5 2.46 -28.88 5.69
N SER A 6 1.62 -28.70 6.71
CA SER A 6 0.17 -28.53 6.51
C SER A 6 -0.18 -27.15 5.94
N ILE A 7 -1.16 -27.12 5.05
CA ILE A 7 -1.86 -25.88 4.65
C ILE A 7 -3.16 -25.71 5.50
N ILE A 8 -3.09 -26.08 6.76
CA ILE A 8 -4.17 -25.90 7.73
C ILE A 8 -3.64 -25.00 8.83
N SER A 9 -4.31 -23.87 9.05
CA SER A 9 -3.95 -22.96 10.14
C SER A 9 -4.21 -23.62 11.49
N PRO A 10 -3.29 -23.51 12.46
CA PRO A 10 -3.59 -23.92 13.81
C PRO A 10 -4.66 -23.02 14.43
N GLU A 11 -5.49 -23.56 15.32
CA GLU A 11 -6.51 -22.81 16.04
C GLU A 11 -5.91 -22.15 17.28
N PRO A 12 -6.09 -20.83 17.46
CA PRO A 12 -5.58 -20.15 18.64
C PRO A 12 -6.40 -20.50 19.89
N LEU A 13 -5.73 -20.56 21.04
CA LEU A 13 -6.40 -20.70 22.33
C LEU A 13 -7.18 -19.42 22.66
N PHE A 14 -8.33 -19.57 23.28
CA PHE A 14 -9.22 -18.45 23.64
C PHE A 14 -8.53 -17.36 24.48
N ASN A 15 -7.62 -17.74 25.36
CA ASN A 15 -6.86 -16.83 26.23
C ASN A 15 -5.48 -16.47 25.66
N SER A 16 -5.32 -16.49 24.36
CA SER A 16 -4.07 -16.14 23.68
C SER A 16 -4.04 -14.69 23.18
N ARG A 17 -2.86 -14.10 23.02
CA ARG A 17 -2.64 -12.79 22.42
C ARG A 17 -3.28 -12.67 21.01
N ILE A 18 -3.26 -13.76 20.24
CA ILE A 18 -3.88 -13.80 18.91
C ILE A 18 -5.39 -13.57 19.01
N THR A 19 -6.05 -14.13 20.02
CA THR A 19 -7.50 -13.90 20.21
C THR A 19 -7.80 -12.46 20.53
N ASP A 20 -7.01 -11.79 21.36
CA ASP A 20 -7.15 -10.35 21.63
C ASP A 20 -7.00 -9.53 20.35
N LEU A 21 -5.97 -9.84 19.54
CA LEU A 21 -5.73 -9.18 18.25
C LEU A 21 -6.89 -9.37 17.27
N ILE A 22 -7.47 -10.55 17.21
CA ILE A 22 -8.65 -10.83 16.37
C ILE A 22 -9.83 -9.94 16.78
N ILE A 23 -10.08 -9.81 18.08
CA ILE A 23 -11.15 -8.99 18.62
C ILE A 23 -10.92 -7.52 18.24
N ASP A 24 -9.71 -7.01 18.45
CA ASP A 24 -9.34 -5.63 18.09
C ASP A 24 -9.52 -5.37 16.59
N ILE A 25 -9.02 -6.28 15.73
CA ILE A 25 -9.11 -6.17 14.28
C ILE A 25 -10.56 -6.22 13.81
N GLU A 26 -11.39 -7.12 14.35
CA GLU A 26 -12.81 -7.19 14.00
C GLU A 26 -13.60 -5.97 14.47
N TYR A 27 -13.24 -5.40 15.63
CA TYR A 27 -13.79 -4.13 16.08
C TYR A 27 -13.44 -3.00 15.09
N LEU A 28 -12.16 -2.85 14.72
CA LEU A 28 -11.70 -1.84 13.76
C LEU A 28 -12.33 -2.03 12.37
N ARG A 29 -12.50 -3.27 11.93
CA ARG A 29 -13.13 -3.59 10.65
C ARG A 29 -14.59 -3.15 10.59
N ARG A 30 -15.33 -3.31 11.68
CA ARG A 30 -16.78 -3.03 11.77
C ARG A 30 -17.09 -1.63 12.27
N LYS A 31 -16.10 -0.95 12.83
CA LYS A 31 -16.27 0.41 13.33
C LYS A 31 -16.76 1.31 12.20
N ASP A 32 -17.90 1.95 12.42
CA ASP A 32 -18.38 3.04 11.56
C ASP A 32 -17.47 4.25 11.79
N THR A 33 -16.66 4.57 10.79
CA THR A 33 -15.70 5.65 10.88
C THR A 33 -16.09 6.72 9.87
N GLN A 34 -16.60 7.84 10.36
CA GLN A 34 -16.93 8.97 9.50
C GLN A 34 -15.64 9.68 9.08
N SER A 35 -15.50 9.96 7.80
CA SER A 35 -14.41 10.76 7.27
C SER A 35 -14.84 12.23 7.15
N THR A 36 -13.98 13.14 7.62
CA THR A 36 -14.11 14.59 7.35
C THR A 36 -13.26 15.04 6.18
N VAL A 37 -12.56 14.10 5.54
CA VAL A 37 -11.70 14.35 4.37
C VAL A 37 -12.54 14.30 3.10
N ASP A 38 -12.40 15.32 2.25
CA ASP A 38 -13.02 15.32 0.94
C ASP A 38 -12.54 14.11 0.13
N PRO A 39 -13.44 13.39 -0.57
CA PRO A 39 -13.08 12.21 -1.35
C PRO A 39 -11.93 12.43 -2.35
N PHE A 40 -11.83 13.63 -2.93
CA PHE A 40 -10.77 13.96 -3.87
C PHE A 40 -9.39 13.98 -3.20
N ILE A 41 -9.27 14.63 -2.04
CA ILE A 41 -8.03 14.64 -1.23
C ILE A 41 -7.70 13.23 -0.73
N TYR A 42 -8.71 12.50 -0.28
CA TYR A 42 -8.52 11.15 0.22
C TYR A 42 -8.01 10.19 -0.85
N ASN A 43 -8.51 10.33 -2.09
CA ASN A 43 -8.02 9.55 -3.22
C ASN A 43 -6.55 9.83 -3.55
N GLN A 44 -6.13 11.11 -3.52
CA GLN A 44 -4.73 11.46 -3.71
C GLN A 44 -3.83 10.86 -2.61
N LEU A 45 -4.26 10.90 -1.34
CA LEU A 45 -3.54 10.24 -0.25
C LEU A 45 -3.45 8.73 -0.49
N ARG A 46 -4.53 8.09 -0.92
CA ARG A 46 -4.53 6.65 -1.23
C ARG A 46 -3.53 6.32 -2.34
N ASP A 47 -3.43 7.15 -3.36
CA ASP A 47 -2.48 6.96 -4.45
C ASP A 47 -1.02 7.11 -3.97
N ILE A 48 -0.74 8.10 -3.11
CA ILE A 48 0.57 8.24 -2.45
C ILE A 48 0.90 7.01 -1.59
N PHE A 49 -0.04 6.54 -0.78
CA PHE A 49 0.16 5.36 0.07
C PHE A 49 0.37 4.08 -0.75
N ARG A 50 -0.31 3.92 -1.88
CA ARG A 50 -0.11 2.79 -2.80
C ARG A 50 1.31 2.75 -3.35
N ASP A 51 1.82 3.89 -3.79
CA ASP A 51 3.20 4.00 -4.27
C ASP A 51 4.21 3.72 -3.15
N LEU A 52 3.97 4.24 -1.96
CA LEU A 52 4.82 3.99 -0.79
C LEU A 52 4.80 2.52 -0.37
N ASP A 53 3.63 1.88 -0.30
CA ASP A 53 3.52 0.45 0.02
C ASP A 53 4.29 -0.39 -1.00
N SER A 54 4.15 -0.08 -2.30
CA SER A 54 4.87 -0.74 -3.38
C SER A 54 6.39 -0.56 -3.28
N MET A 55 6.84 0.65 -2.94
CA MET A 55 8.26 0.95 -2.73
C MET A 55 8.82 0.19 -1.51
N PHE A 56 8.11 0.19 -0.39
CA PHE A 56 8.52 -0.56 0.80
C PHE A 56 8.47 -2.07 0.56
N SER A 57 7.48 -2.55 -0.20
CA SER A 57 7.40 -3.95 -0.62
C SER A 57 8.63 -4.37 -1.43
N ALA A 58 9.00 -3.58 -2.43
CA ALA A 58 10.22 -3.83 -3.22
C ALA A 58 11.50 -3.76 -2.36
N ARG A 59 11.53 -2.88 -1.34
CA ARG A 59 12.66 -2.75 -0.41
C ARG A 59 12.87 -3.99 0.45
N VAL A 60 11.80 -4.64 0.93
CA VAL A 60 11.90 -5.93 1.64
C VAL A 60 12.60 -6.98 0.78
N ASP A 61 12.40 -6.94 -0.53
CA ASP A 61 13.02 -7.86 -1.50
C ASP A 61 14.37 -7.34 -2.03
N GLY A 62 14.96 -6.30 -1.41
CA GLY A 62 16.32 -5.80 -1.69
C GLY A 62 16.41 -4.65 -2.70
N ASN A 63 15.29 -4.09 -3.14
CA ASN A 63 15.28 -2.90 -3.98
C ASN A 63 15.58 -1.65 -3.13
N LYS A 64 16.71 -0.99 -3.36
CA LYS A 64 17.17 0.18 -2.57
C LYS A 64 16.80 1.52 -3.22
N THR A 65 15.79 1.57 -4.07
CA THR A 65 15.35 2.83 -4.68
C THR A 65 14.76 3.75 -3.61
N GLY A 66 15.33 4.94 -3.44
CA GLY A 66 14.80 5.95 -2.53
C GLY A 66 13.65 6.74 -3.14
N LEU A 67 12.82 7.37 -2.28
CA LEU A 67 11.64 8.11 -2.68
C LEU A 67 11.94 9.19 -3.74
N SER A 68 12.97 10.02 -3.53
CA SER A 68 13.31 11.09 -4.48
C SER A 68 13.61 10.53 -5.88
N LYS A 69 14.41 9.46 -5.94
CA LYS A 69 14.75 8.82 -7.22
C LYS A 69 13.52 8.18 -7.88
N TYR A 70 12.64 7.60 -7.08
CA TYR A 70 11.39 7.02 -7.59
C TYR A 70 10.47 8.08 -8.18
N LEU A 71 10.26 9.20 -7.46
CA LEU A 71 9.42 10.31 -7.92
C LEU A 71 9.99 11.00 -9.18
N GLU A 72 11.31 11.13 -9.28
CA GLU A 72 11.97 11.65 -10.47
C GLU A 72 11.74 10.72 -11.68
N ALA A 73 11.93 9.44 -11.47
CA ALA A 73 11.74 8.44 -12.53
C ALA A 73 10.26 8.24 -12.94
N LYS A 74 9.28 8.67 -12.13
CA LYS A 74 7.86 8.65 -12.54
C LYS A 74 7.58 9.58 -13.73
N GLU A 75 8.35 10.65 -13.85
CA GLU A 75 8.23 11.62 -14.95
C GLU A 75 8.99 11.17 -16.22
N ASP A 76 9.86 10.15 -16.11
CA ASP A 76 10.63 9.65 -17.23
C ASP A 76 9.76 8.84 -18.22
N ASP A 77 10.20 8.79 -19.47
CA ASP A 77 9.66 7.88 -20.48
C ASP A 77 9.73 6.43 -19.95
N PRO A 78 8.67 5.62 -20.10
CA PRO A 78 8.67 4.22 -19.69
C PRO A 78 9.89 3.42 -20.18
N GLU A 79 10.40 3.73 -21.38
CA GLU A 79 11.60 3.08 -21.97
C GLU A 79 12.91 3.50 -21.27
N ALA A 80 12.94 4.67 -20.63
CA ALA A 80 14.09 5.18 -19.91
C ALA A 80 14.17 4.68 -18.45
N LYS A 81 13.07 4.11 -17.93
CA LYS A 81 12.99 3.65 -16.53
C LYS A 81 13.89 2.44 -16.30
N GLY A 82 14.67 2.52 -15.24
CA GLY A 82 15.48 1.38 -14.79
C GLY A 82 14.60 0.27 -14.17
N ARG A 83 15.06 -0.99 -14.27
CA ARG A 83 14.38 -2.19 -13.74
C ARG A 83 13.78 -1.99 -12.34
N LYS A 84 14.54 -1.38 -11.41
CA LYS A 84 14.12 -1.18 -10.01
C LYS A 84 12.92 -0.25 -9.86
N THR A 85 12.81 0.74 -10.73
CA THR A 85 11.64 1.64 -10.77
C THR A 85 10.44 0.92 -11.35
N ILE A 86 10.64 0.16 -12.44
CA ILE A 86 9.59 -0.66 -13.06
C ILE A 86 8.99 -1.65 -12.05
N GLU A 87 9.81 -2.29 -11.22
CA GLU A 87 9.33 -3.20 -10.16
C GLU A 87 8.35 -2.51 -9.18
N ILE A 88 8.62 -1.25 -8.82
CA ILE A 88 7.74 -0.47 -7.92
C ILE A 88 6.48 -0.05 -8.68
N ASP A 89 6.60 0.46 -9.90
CA ASP A 89 5.47 0.87 -10.74
C ASP A 89 4.49 -0.30 -10.96
N LYS A 90 5.02 -1.50 -11.28
CA LYS A 90 4.19 -2.69 -11.52
C LYS A 90 3.52 -3.21 -10.24
N ALA A 91 4.15 -3.06 -9.09
CA ALA A 91 3.51 -3.35 -7.81
C ALA A 91 2.36 -2.36 -7.50
N SER A 92 2.57 -1.06 -7.76
CA SER A 92 1.54 -0.03 -7.61
C SER A 92 0.37 -0.24 -8.59
N GLU A 93 0.66 -0.58 -9.84
CA GLU A 93 -0.36 -0.94 -10.85
C GLU A 93 -1.18 -2.15 -10.42
N ALA A 94 -0.54 -3.21 -9.94
CA ALA A 94 -1.23 -4.39 -9.44
C ALA A 94 -2.13 -4.08 -8.23
N MET A 95 -1.69 -3.22 -7.30
CA MET A 95 -2.54 -2.75 -6.19
C MET A 95 -3.75 -1.96 -6.70
N LYS A 96 -3.56 -1.10 -7.71
CA LYS A 96 -4.66 -0.34 -8.33
C LYS A 96 -5.69 -1.27 -8.97
N ILE A 97 -5.25 -2.28 -9.73
CA ILE A 97 -6.14 -3.29 -10.32
C ILE A 97 -6.93 -4.04 -9.24
N ILE A 98 -6.29 -4.40 -8.12
CA ILE A 98 -6.96 -5.04 -6.99
C ILE A 98 -8.01 -4.11 -6.37
N ASP A 99 -7.71 -2.82 -6.20
CA ASP A 99 -8.64 -1.84 -5.65
C ASP A 99 -9.90 -1.68 -6.53
N GLU A 100 -9.70 -1.53 -7.84
CA GLU A 100 -10.77 -1.32 -8.81
C GLU A 100 -11.69 -2.55 -8.95
N ASN A 101 -11.17 -3.75 -8.72
CA ASN A 101 -11.90 -5.01 -8.88
C ASN A 101 -12.18 -5.74 -7.56
N SER A 102 -12.04 -5.09 -6.41
CA SER A 102 -12.05 -5.74 -5.09
C SER A 102 -13.29 -6.60 -4.82
N ASN A 103 -14.46 -6.19 -5.30
CA ASN A 103 -15.72 -6.93 -5.13
C ASN A 103 -15.81 -8.17 -6.04
N GLU A 104 -15.17 -8.14 -7.20
CA GLU A 104 -15.23 -9.18 -8.22
C GLU A 104 -14.04 -10.16 -8.14
N LEU A 105 -13.08 -9.91 -7.25
CA LEU A 105 -11.92 -10.77 -7.10
C LEU A 105 -12.30 -12.23 -6.85
N VAL A 106 -11.75 -13.12 -7.65
CA VAL A 106 -11.86 -14.58 -7.48
C VAL A 106 -10.46 -15.17 -7.39
N PHE A 107 -10.20 -15.92 -6.33
CA PHE A 107 -8.92 -16.59 -6.14
C PHE A 107 -8.94 -17.95 -6.81
N PHE A 108 -8.23 -18.08 -7.91
CA PHE A 108 -8.01 -19.32 -8.66
C PHE A 108 -6.61 -19.28 -9.27
N GLN A 109 -6.10 -20.35 -9.82
CA GLN A 109 -4.74 -20.42 -10.35
C GLN A 109 -4.39 -19.27 -11.30
N GLY A 110 -5.34 -18.88 -12.19
CA GLY A 110 -5.17 -17.77 -13.11
C GLY A 110 -4.91 -16.43 -12.42
N PHE A 111 -5.55 -16.15 -11.27
CA PHE A 111 -5.30 -14.92 -10.51
C PHE A 111 -3.82 -14.80 -10.11
N PHE A 112 -3.23 -15.85 -9.56
CA PHE A 112 -1.84 -15.83 -9.10
C PHE A 112 -0.84 -15.71 -10.25
N THR A 113 -1.11 -16.41 -11.35
CA THR A 113 -0.24 -16.36 -12.53
C THR A 113 -0.34 -15.03 -13.26
N GLU A 114 -1.52 -14.41 -13.33
CA GLU A 114 -1.72 -13.10 -13.93
C GLU A 114 -1.11 -11.99 -13.08
N LEU A 115 -1.34 -12.03 -11.77
CA LEU A 115 -0.68 -11.11 -10.83
C LEU A 115 0.84 -11.14 -11.00
N HIS A 116 1.43 -12.33 -11.08
CA HIS A 116 2.87 -12.47 -11.30
C HIS A 116 3.28 -11.96 -12.70
N ARG A 117 2.45 -12.15 -13.73
CA ARG A 117 2.72 -11.62 -15.08
C ARG A 117 2.76 -10.10 -15.07
N THR A 118 1.78 -9.45 -14.45
CA THR A 118 1.75 -7.99 -14.27
C THR A 118 3.01 -7.48 -13.58
N LEU A 119 3.45 -8.13 -12.50
CA LEU A 119 4.67 -7.74 -11.77
C LEU A 119 5.95 -7.88 -12.60
N ARG A 120 5.95 -8.70 -13.64
CA ARG A 120 7.12 -8.96 -14.48
C ARG A 120 7.07 -8.24 -15.83
N GLU A 121 5.98 -7.55 -16.13
CA GLU A 121 5.82 -6.81 -17.37
C GLU A 121 6.85 -5.65 -17.47
N GLY A 122 7.44 -5.48 -18.63
CA GLY A 122 8.47 -4.46 -18.89
C GLY A 122 9.84 -4.75 -18.27
N ILE A 123 9.98 -5.84 -17.50
CA ILE A 123 11.26 -6.23 -16.93
C ILE A 123 11.96 -7.20 -17.89
N THR A 124 13.04 -6.73 -18.51
CA THR A 124 13.82 -7.53 -19.45
C THR A 124 14.99 -8.23 -18.76
N ASN A 125 14.80 -9.47 -18.38
CA ASN A 125 15.87 -10.35 -17.90
C ASN A 125 15.54 -11.80 -18.26
N GLU A 126 16.46 -12.74 -17.98
CA GLU A 126 16.27 -14.15 -18.27
C GLU A 126 15.00 -14.73 -17.59
N SER A 127 14.70 -14.29 -16.38
CA SER A 127 13.54 -14.78 -15.64
C SER A 127 12.20 -14.23 -16.15
N SER A 128 12.18 -13.13 -16.93
CA SER A 128 10.95 -12.57 -17.50
C SER A 128 10.24 -13.54 -18.46
N ARG A 129 10.99 -14.45 -19.10
CA ARG A 129 10.45 -15.53 -19.95
C ARG A 129 9.51 -16.49 -19.18
N PHE A 130 9.60 -16.49 -17.86
CA PHE A 130 8.80 -17.32 -16.96
C PHE A 130 7.72 -16.53 -16.23
N ALA A 131 7.41 -15.31 -16.69
CA ALA A 131 6.33 -14.50 -16.14
C ALA A 131 5.00 -15.27 -16.17
N GLY A 132 4.34 -15.37 -15.01
CA GLY A 132 3.10 -16.13 -14.86
C GLY A 132 3.26 -17.66 -14.88
N LYS A 133 4.47 -18.20 -14.85
CA LYS A 133 4.72 -19.66 -14.84
C LYS A 133 5.36 -20.08 -13.52
N TYR A 134 4.84 -21.14 -12.93
CA TYR A 134 5.44 -21.73 -11.75
C TYR A 134 6.89 -22.19 -12.03
N ARG A 135 7.74 -22.14 -11.01
CA ARG A 135 9.13 -22.56 -11.13
C ARG A 135 9.24 -24.05 -11.44
N HIS A 136 10.25 -24.38 -12.20
CA HIS A 136 10.65 -25.75 -12.54
C HIS A 136 12.07 -26.10 -12.01
N THR A 137 12.54 -25.29 -11.06
CA THR A 137 13.85 -25.43 -10.38
C THR A 137 13.68 -25.31 -8.88
N ALA A 138 14.74 -25.53 -8.10
CA ALA A 138 14.74 -25.25 -6.67
C ALA A 138 14.32 -23.82 -6.37
N ALA A 139 13.65 -23.61 -5.22
CA ALA A 139 13.11 -22.29 -4.84
C ALA A 139 14.22 -21.29 -4.51
N ARG A 140 15.04 -21.65 -3.55
CA ARG A 140 16.09 -20.82 -2.94
C ARG A 140 17.38 -21.65 -2.82
N PRO A 141 18.03 -21.99 -3.96
CA PRO A 141 19.18 -22.89 -3.96
C PRO A 141 20.37 -22.37 -3.13
N GLU A 142 20.44 -21.03 -2.97
CA GLU A 142 21.46 -20.35 -2.17
C GLU A 142 21.19 -20.39 -0.67
N LEU A 143 20.00 -20.83 -0.24
CA LEU A 143 19.60 -20.84 1.15
C LEU A 143 19.79 -22.23 1.78
N PRO A 144 20.80 -22.43 2.64
CA PRO A 144 20.97 -23.69 3.34
C PRO A 144 19.74 -24.04 4.20
N GLY A 145 19.26 -25.28 4.05
CA GLY A 145 18.11 -25.76 4.81
C GLY A 145 16.76 -25.25 4.31
N ASP A 146 16.67 -24.77 3.07
CA ASP A 146 15.39 -24.42 2.45
C ASP A 146 14.40 -25.60 2.50
N THR A 147 13.23 -25.37 3.06
CA THR A 147 12.15 -26.35 3.23
C THR A 147 11.02 -26.19 2.22
N SER A 148 11.19 -25.32 1.24
CA SER A 148 10.21 -25.11 0.16
C SER A 148 9.91 -26.43 -0.56
N PRO A 149 8.69 -26.64 -1.06
CA PRO A 149 8.35 -27.83 -1.82
C PRO A 149 9.26 -28.03 -3.04
N ALA A 150 9.51 -29.27 -3.39
CA ALA A 150 10.14 -29.57 -4.69
C ALA A 150 9.29 -28.98 -5.83
N TYR A 151 9.95 -28.53 -6.91
CA TYR A 151 9.27 -27.80 -7.99
C TYR A 151 8.07 -28.54 -8.59
N HIS A 152 8.14 -29.85 -8.73
CA HIS A 152 7.05 -30.71 -9.24
C HIS A 152 5.84 -30.80 -8.28
N LEU A 153 5.94 -30.31 -7.05
CA LEU A 153 4.85 -30.26 -6.06
C LEU A 153 4.25 -28.86 -5.93
N VAL A 154 4.83 -27.85 -6.59
CA VAL A 154 4.39 -26.44 -6.45
C VAL A 154 2.91 -26.30 -6.81
N GLU A 155 2.49 -26.83 -7.95
CA GLU A 155 1.09 -26.76 -8.39
C GLU A 155 0.16 -27.38 -7.36
N THR A 156 0.48 -28.58 -6.87
CA THR A 156 -0.30 -29.25 -5.82
C THR A 156 -0.43 -28.43 -4.54
N PHE A 157 0.65 -27.76 -4.10
CA PHE A 157 0.59 -26.92 -2.90
C PHE A 157 -0.14 -25.59 -3.17
N MET A 158 -0.05 -25.03 -4.38
CA MET A 158 -0.84 -23.86 -4.77
C MET A 158 -2.32 -24.19 -4.80
N ASP A 159 -2.74 -25.33 -5.33
CA ASP A 159 -4.14 -25.78 -5.30
C ASP A 159 -4.67 -25.93 -3.87
N LYS A 160 -3.86 -26.48 -2.96
CA LYS A 160 -4.21 -26.56 -1.53
C LYS A 160 -4.32 -25.17 -0.91
N LEU A 161 -3.43 -24.26 -1.23
CA LEU A 161 -3.46 -22.87 -0.74
C LEU A 161 -4.69 -22.14 -1.27
N ILE A 162 -5.01 -22.28 -2.55
CA ILE A 162 -6.20 -21.70 -3.19
C ILE A 162 -7.47 -22.24 -2.51
N SER A 163 -7.53 -23.55 -2.29
CA SER A 163 -8.65 -24.18 -1.57
C SER A 163 -8.80 -23.65 -0.14
N TYR A 164 -7.67 -23.40 0.56
CA TYR A 164 -7.67 -22.78 1.88
C TYR A 164 -8.16 -21.33 1.84
N ILE A 165 -7.69 -20.52 0.88
CA ILE A 165 -8.08 -19.11 0.71
C ILE A 165 -9.58 -18.99 0.39
N THR A 166 -10.10 -19.85 -0.46
CA THR A 166 -11.49 -19.79 -0.95
C THR A 166 -12.51 -20.42 0.01
N LYS A 167 -12.05 -21.27 0.94
CA LYS A 167 -12.92 -21.87 1.95
C LYS A 167 -13.59 -20.76 2.78
N LYS A 168 -14.91 -20.86 2.94
CA LYS A 168 -15.66 -19.95 3.82
C LYS A 168 -15.25 -20.14 5.28
N GLU A 169 -14.86 -19.08 5.95
CA GLU A 169 -14.56 -19.08 7.38
C GLU A 169 -15.49 -18.13 8.14
N THR A 170 -15.54 -18.30 9.45
CA THR A 170 -16.19 -17.32 10.34
C THR A 170 -15.38 -16.01 10.29
N PRO A 171 -16.05 -14.84 10.25
CA PRO A 171 -15.38 -13.54 10.11
C PRO A 171 -14.19 -13.34 11.06
N LYS A 172 -14.33 -13.77 12.32
CA LYS A 172 -13.25 -13.68 13.32
C LYS A 172 -11.94 -14.39 12.94
N PHE A 173 -11.97 -15.38 12.05
CA PHE A 173 -10.77 -16.10 11.61
C PHE A 173 -10.21 -15.59 10.27
N GLU A 174 -10.87 -14.64 9.62
CA GLU A 174 -10.44 -14.16 8.31
C GLU A 174 -9.08 -13.46 8.35
N ALA A 175 -8.78 -12.69 9.40
CA ALA A 175 -7.47 -12.05 9.56
C ALA A 175 -6.34 -13.10 9.72
N ILE A 176 -6.55 -14.15 10.52
CA ILE A 176 -5.62 -15.27 10.64
C ILE A 176 -5.42 -15.93 9.28
N LYS A 177 -6.51 -16.16 8.56
CA LYS A 177 -6.48 -16.77 7.23
C LYS A 177 -5.59 -16.00 6.26
N VAL A 178 -5.69 -14.66 6.24
CA VAL A 178 -4.82 -13.80 5.43
C VAL A 178 -3.35 -13.96 5.82
N ALA A 179 -3.05 -13.82 7.12
CA ALA A 179 -1.68 -13.92 7.62
C ALA A 179 -1.07 -15.30 7.36
N PHE A 180 -1.84 -16.37 7.57
CA PHE A 180 -1.38 -17.73 7.32
C PHE A 180 -1.18 -18.01 5.82
N ALA A 181 -2.11 -17.57 4.96
CA ALA A 181 -1.99 -17.71 3.52
C ALA A 181 -0.74 -16.99 2.99
N HIS A 182 -0.45 -15.78 3.51
CA HIS A 182 0.76 -15.04 3.19
C HIS A 182 2.03 -15.85 3.49
N GLN A 183 2.13 -16.42 4.70
CA GLN A 183 3.30 -17.21 5.10
C GLN A 183 3.42 -18.48 4.26
N ARG A 184 2.32 -19.18 4.01
CA ARG A 184 2.32 -20.41 3.21
C ARG A 184 2.67 -20.15 1.75
N TYR A 185 2.23 -19.03 1.18
CA TYR A 185 2.65 -18.61 -0.15
C TYR A 185 4.17 -18.41 -0.24
N LEU A 186 4.75 -17.73 0.75
CA LEU A 186 6.21 -17.53 0.83
C LEU A 186 6.97 -18.85 0.99
N TRP A 187 6.43 -19.80 1.76
CA TRP A 187 7.00 -21.13 1.91
C TRP A 187 6.93 -21.94 0.60
N ILE A 188 5.78 -21.92 -0.10
CA ILE A 188 5.64 -22.58 -1.40
C ILE A 188 6.62 -21.99 -2.42
N HIS A 189 6.82 -20.68 -2.39
CA HIS A 189 7.71 -19.95 -3.28
C HIS A 189 7.44 -20.30 -4.75
N PRO A 190 6.23 -20.02 -5.28
CA PRO A 190 5.75 -20.64 -6.51
C PRO A 190 6.49 -20.20 -7.77
N PHE A 191 7.12 -19.04 -7.78
CA PHE A 191 7.76 -18.46 -8.95
C PHE A 191 9.29 -18.39 -8.80
N ARG A 192 9.99 -18.06 -9.87
CA ARG A 192 11.45 -17.89 -9.84
C ARG A 192 11.89 -16.61 -9.13
N GLU A 193 11.11 -15.53 -9.26
CA GLU A 193 11.36 -14.20 -8.68
C GLU A 193 10.05 -13.58 -8.21
N ALA A 194 10.10 -12.43 -7.56
CA ALA A 194 8.96 -11.60 -7.13
C ALA A 194 7.95 -12.31 -6.19
N ASN A 195 8.35 -13.39 -5.50
CA ASN A 195 7.46 -14.10 -4.59
C ASN A 195 7.08 -13.26 -3.36
N GLY A 196 8.00 -12.43 -2.85
CA GLY A 196 7.75 -11.55 -1.73
C GLY A 196 6.68 -10.51 -2.06
N ILE A 197 6.86 -9.76 -3.14
CA ILE A 197 5.88 -8.76 -3.62
C ILE A 197 4.54 -9.45 -3.92
N SER A 198 4.55 -10.59 -4.63
CA SER A 198 3.33 -11.35 -4.93
C SER A 198 2.58 -11.77 -3.66
N ALA A 199 3.28 -12.29 -2.64
CA ALA A 199 2.66 -12.71 -1.38
C ALA A 199 1.97 -11.55 -0.65
N ARG A 200 2.60 -10.37 -0.62
CA ARG A 200 2.03 -9.17 0.00
C ARG A 200 0.82 -8.66 -0.79
N LEU A 201 0.85 -8.69 -2.11
CA LEU A 201 -0.29 -8.34 -2.96
C LEU A 201 -1.45 -9.34 -2.85
N VAL A 202 -1.16 -10.63 -2.70
CA VAL A 202 -2.20 -11.65 -2.41
C VAL A 202 -2.87 -11.36 -1.06
N ALA A 203 -2.09 -11.05 -0.02
CA ALA A 203 -2.62 -10.66 1.28
C ALA A 203 -3.48 -9.38 1.17
N TYR A 204 -3.03 -8.38 0.41
CA TYR A 204 -3.79 -7.17 0.12
C TYR A 204 -5.13 -7.48 -0.57
N ALA A 205 -5.11 -8.29 -1.62
CA ALA A 205 -6.31 -8.70 -2.35
C ALA A 205 -7.31 -9.44 -1.43
N MET A 206 -6.81 -10.31 -0.54
CA MET A 206 -7.64 -10.99 0.45
C MET A 206 -8.25 -10.00 1.44
N LEU A 207 -7.47 -9.06 1.99
CA LEU A 207 -7.96 -8.03 2.92
C LEU A 207 -9.05 -7.16 2.25
N LYS A 208 -8.84 -6.73 1.02
CA LYS A 208 -9.82 -5.93 0.26
C LYS A 208 -11.10 -6.71 0.05
N LYS A 209 -11.04 -7.94 -0.47
CA LYS A 209 -12.21 -8.81 -0.70
C LYS A 209 -12.98 -9.11 0.58
N LEU A 210 -12.30 -9.27 1.70
CA LEU A 210 -12.89 -9.55 3.00
C LEU A 210 -13.43 -8.28 3.72
N GLY A 211 -13.31 -7.10 3.09
CA GLY A 211 -13.89 -5.86 3.60
C GLY A 211 -13.11 -5.21 4.74
N PHE A 212 -11.81 -5.48 4.88
CA PHE A 212 -10.97 -4.81 5.88
C PHE A 212 -10.75 -3.32 5.60
N GLY A 213 -11.01 -2.86 4.37
CA GLY A 213 -11.04 -1.45 4.04
C GLY A 213 -12.15 -0.67 4.78
N GLY A 214 -13.22 -1.36 5.21
CA GLY A 214 -14.32 -0.70 5.91
C GLY A 214 -15.06 0.34 5.06
N ILE A 215 -15.90 1.15 5.71
CA ILE A 215 -16.65 2.27 5.12
C ILE A 215 -16.33 3.54 5.95
N PRO A 216 -15.83 4.65 5.39
CA PRO A 216 -15.36 4.80 4.01
C PRO A 216 -14.14 3.93 3.73
N ASN A 217 -13.83 3.65 2.49
CA ASN A 217 -12.78 2.72 2.06
C ASN A 217 -11.40 3.12 2.62
N ARG A 218 -11.07 2.62 3.82
CA ARG A 218 -9.79 2.87 4.52
C ARG A 218 -8.61 2.49 3.65
N ILE A 219 -7.55 3.28 3.69
CA ILE A 219 -6.25 2.91 3.15
C ILE A 219 -5.76 1.68 3.92
N LEU A 220 -5.30 0.67 3.22
CA LEU A 220 -4.68 -0.53 3.78
C LEU A 220 -3.27 -0.66 3.22
N ASN A 221 -2.31 -0.87 4.09
CA ASN A 221 -0.90 -1.00 3.74
C ASN A 221 -0.32 -2.28 4.35
N PRO A 222 -0.66 -3.45 3.81
CA PRO A 222 -0.23 -4.72 4.41
C PRO A 222 1.29 -4.85 4.49
N THR A 223 2.03 -4.22 3.59
CA THR A 223 3.49 -4.21 3.58
C THR A 223 4.06 -3.45 4.77
N PHE A 224 3.43 -2.34 5.19
CA PHE A 224 3.92 -1.56 6.33
C PHE A 224 3.98 -2.38 7.61
N SER A 225 3.01 -3.28 7.83
CA SER A 225 3.02 -4.22 8.95
C SER A 225 4.33 -5.00 9.05
N PHE A 226 4.97 -5.29 7.92
CA PHE A 226 6.22 -6.04 7.84
C PHE A 226 7.45 -5.13 7.82
N CYS A 227 7.32 -3.89 7.36
CA CYS A 227 8.43 -2.96 7.15
C CYS A 227 8.86 -2.22 8.41
N TRP A 228 8.03 -2.14 9.46
CA TRP A 228 8.43 -1.57 10.75
C TRP A 228 9.58 -2.33 11.42
N ASP A 229 9.64 -3.65 11.19
CA ASP A 229 10.74 -4.50 11.64
C ASP A 229 10.97 -5.61 10.59
N THR A 230 11.61 -5.26 9.50
CA THR A 230 11.88 -6.17 8.38
C THR A 230 12.73 -7.37 8.78
N GLU A 231 13.68 -7.19 9.69
CA GLU A 231 14.54 -8.28 10.15
C GLU A 231 13.72 -9.32 10.93
N LYS A 232 12.91 -8.87 11.88
CA LYS A 232 12.01 -9.72 12.64
C LYS A 232 11.01 -10.43 11.74
N TYR A 233 10.41 -9.72 10.78
CA TYR A 233 9.52 -10.30 9.78
C TYR A 233 10.17 -11.47 9.04
N LEU A 234 11.32 -11.25 8.41
CA LEU A 234 12.02 -12.29 7.63
C LEU A 234 12.43 -13.48 8.50
N LYS A 235 12.84 -13.22 9.75
CA LYS A 235 13.18 -14.27 10.73
C LYS A 235 11.96 -15.11 11.09
N LEU A 236 10.81 -14.49 11.34
CA LEU A 236 9.59 -15.20 11.72
C LEU A 236 9.00 -16.00 10.54
N VAL A 237 8.99 -15.44 9.33
CA VAL A 237 8.59 -16.15 8.12
C VAL A 237 9.39 -17.44 7.96
N ARG A 238 10.73 -17.35 8.01
CA ARG A 238 11.63 -18.52 7.86
C ARG A 238 11.43 -19.55 8.96
N LYS A 239 11.22 -19.10 10.20
CA LYS A 239 10.92 -20.03 11.29
C LYS A 239 9.61 -20.80 11.07
N ALA A 240 8.58 -20.12 10.59
CA ALA A 240 7.28 -20.73 10.33
C ALA A 240 7.29 -21.72 9.14
N ASP A 241 8.34 -21.70 8.29
CA ASP A 241 8.51 -22.63 7.17
C ASP A 241 8.57 -24.09 7.64
N ASN A 242 9.01 -24.36 8.88
CA ASN A 242 9.07 -25.72 9.43
C ASN A 242 7.70 -26.33 9.79
N GLY A 243 6.63 -25.50 9.76
CA GLY A 243 5.26 -25.91 10.07
C GLY A 243 4.99 -26.23 11.55
N LYS A 244 5.94 -25.96 12.46
CA LYS A 244 5.70 -26.14 13.89
C LYS A 244 4.73 -25.08 14.39
N GLU A 245 3.71 -25.50 15.11
CA GLU A 245 2.64 -24.65 15.60
C GLU A 245 3.14 -23.41 16.34
N LYS A 246 4.09 -23.56 17.25
CA LYS A 246 4.71 -22.45 17.99
C LYS A 246 5.31 -21.38 17.05
N ASP A 247 6.01 -21.80 15.99
CA ASP A 247 6.68 -20.87 15.09
C ASP A 247 5.68 -20.22 14.14
N VAL A 248 4.63 -20.94 13.76
CA VAL A 248 3.50 -20.39 12.98
C VAL A 248 2.76 -19.35 13.81
N PHE A 249 2.41 -19.63 15.07
CA PHE A 249 1.75 -18.66 15.94
C PHE A 249 2.59 -17.40 16.17
N ALA A 250 3.91 -17.53 16.35
CA ALA A 250 4.78 -16.37 16.50
C ALA A 250 4.76 -15.45 15.27
N PHE A 251 4.65 -16.01 14.06
CA PHE A 251 4.47 -15.22 12.84
C PHE A 251 3.06 -14.61 12.77
N LEU A 252 2.01 -15.38 13.07
CA LEU A 252 0.63 -14.91 13.03
C LEU A 252 0.42 -13.74 14.01
N GLU A 253 0.94 -13.84 15.23
CA GLU A 253 0.88 -12.77 16.22
C GLU A 253 1.53 -11.48 15.69
N PHE A 254 2.74 -11.58 15.14
CA PHE A 254 3.44 -10.44 14.53
C PHE A 254 2.65 -9.80 13.38
N ALA A 255 2.11 -10.62 12.47
CA ALA A 255 1.37 -10.14 11.31
C ALA A 255 0.03 -9.47 11.70
N LEU A 256 -0.69 -10.06 12.65
CA LEU A 256 -1.96 -9.51 13.15
C LEU A 256 -1.75 -8.24 13.96
N GLU A 257 -0.71 -8.17 14.79
CA GLU A 257 -0.35 -6.95 15.52
C GLU A 257 -0.06 -5.81 14.54
N GLY A 258 0.76 -6.08 13.52
CA GLY A 258 1.04 -5.10 12.47
C GLY A 258 -0.21 -4.65 11.70
N LEU A 259 -1.12 -5.55 11.37
CA LEU A 259 -2.39 -5.23 10.70
C LEU A 259 -3.27 -4.34 11.59
N ARG A 260 -3.44 -4.69 12.88
CA ARG A 260 -4.21 -3.87 13.83
C ARG A 260 -3.65 -2.45 13.92
N ASP A 261 -2.34 -2.33 14.08
CA ASP A 261 -1.67 -1.04 14.23
C ASP A 261 -1.76 -0.20 12.95
N ASP A 262 -1.67 -0.83 11.77
CA ASP A 262 -1.88 -0.15 10.50
C ASP A 262 -3.31 0.38 10.37
N MET A 263 -4.31 -0.44 10.66
CA MET A 263 -5.71 -0.02 10.64
C MET A 263 -5.98 1.16 11.59
N GLN A 264 -5.40 1.17 12.79
CA GLN A 264 -5.54 2.27 13.74
C GLN A 264 -4.86 3.56 13.24
N ARG A 265 -3.66 3.45 12.67
CA ARG A 265 -2.97 4.61 12.08
C ARG A 265 -3.74 5.21 10.92
N MET A 266 -4.27 4.37 10.03
CA MET A 266 -5.02 4.84 8.86
C MET A 266 -6.37 5.43 9.22
N ASP A 267 -7.00 5.02 10.32
CA ASP A 267 -8.22 5.67 10.84
C ASP A 267 -7.96 7.14 11.19
N ASN A 268 -6.77 7.50 11.67
CA ASN A 268 -6.43 8.89 11.97
C ASN A 268 -6.40 9.76 10.71
N LEU A 269 -6.10 9.19 9.54
CA LEU A 269 -6.12 9.91 8.25
C LEU A 269 -7.54 10.13 7.70
N LEU A 270 -8.59 9.72 8.39
CA LEU A 270 -9.97 10.09 8.10
C LEU A 270 -10.37 11.42 8.75
N ASN A 271 -9.51 11.98 9.60
CA ASN A 271 -9.70 13.29 10.22
C ASN A 271 -8.93 14.36 9.44
N TYR A 272 -9.66 15.24 8.75
CA TYR A 272 -9.05 16.27 7.93
C TYR A 272 -8.27 17.31 8.75
N ASP A 273 -8.75 17.71 9.91
CA ASP A 273 -8.02 18.67 10.76
C ASP A 273 -6.64 18.15 11.14
N LEU A 274 -6.52 16.85 11.42
CA LEU A 274 -5.23 16.23 11.66
C LEU A 274 -4.35 16.31 10.41
N ILE A 275 -4.86 15.95 9.22
CA ILE A 275 -4.10 16.03 7.96
C ILE A 275 -3.66 17.46 7.69
N ARG A 276 -4.58 18.42 7.79
CA ARG A 276 -4.31 19.85 7.57
C ARG A 276 -3.21 20.36 8.47
N ASP A 277 -3.32 20.13 9.79
CA ASP A 277 -2.49 20.80 10.79
C ASP A 277 -1.16 20.09 11.04
N THR A 278 -1.09 18.76 10.85
CA THR A 278 0.14 17.99 11.07
C THR A 278 0.92 17.66 9.80
N ILE A 279 0.25 17.63 8.65
CA ILE A 279 0.86 17.23 7.37
C ILE A 279 0.91 18.40 6.40
N LEU A 280 -0.26 18.95 5.99
CA LEU A 280 -0.31 19.92 4.90
C LEU A 280 0.32 21.27 5.28
N ARG A 281 -0.18 21.94 6.31
CA ARG A 281 0.36 23.25 6.75
C ARG A 281 1.86 23.21 7.05
N PRO A 282 2.40 22.21 7.78
CA PRO A 282 3.84 22.10 7.98
C PRO A 282 4.61 21.79 6.70
N SER A 283 4.01 21.17 5.69
CA SER A 283 4.64 20.95 4.38
C SER A 283 4.82 22.26 3.61
N PHE A 284 3.79 23.10 3.59
CA PHE A 284 3.86 24.40 2.94
C PHE A 284 4.74 25.45 3.66
N LYS A 285 5.05 25.26 4.95
CA LYS A 285 6.02 26.07 5.70
C LYS A 285 7.48 25.68 5.43
N HIS A 286 7.74 24.77 4.51
CA HIS A 286 9.11 24.38 4.16
C HIS A 286 9.80 25.55 3.41
N PRO A 287 11.09 25.89 3.69
CA PRO A 287 11.81 27.02 3.10
C PRO A 287 11.78 27.08 1.56
N ILE A 288 11.66 25.93 0.88
CA ILE A 288 11.51 25.87 -0.58
C ILE A 288 10.24 26.60 -1.02
N PHE A 289 9.11 26.35 -0.34
CA PHE A 289 7.83 26.99 -0.67
C PHE A 289 7.84 28.48 -0.30
N GLU A 290 8.48 28.86 0.80
CA GLU A 290 8.60 30.26 1.20
C GLU A 290 9.38 31.13 0.18
N ARG A 291 10.34 30.51 -0.52
CA ARG A 291 11.13 31.19 -1.57
C ARG A 291 10.45 31.22 -2.96
N LEU A 292 9.62 30.22 -3.24
CA LEU A 292 9.03 30.05 -4.57
C LEU A 292 7.69 30.77 -4.73
N PHE A 293 6.97 31.05 -3.64
CA PHE A 293 5.59 31.53 -3.68
C PHE A 293 5.45 32.87 -2.94
N SER A 294 4.71 33.78 -3.55
CA SER A 294 4.37 35.07 -2.96
C SER A 294 3.46 34.90 -1.73
N GLU A 295 3.33 35.97 -0.94
CA GLU A 295 2.38 35.99 0.18
C GLU A 295 0.94 35.76 -0.31
N GLN A 296 0.56 36.31 -1.48
CA GLN A 296 -0.76 36.13 -2.07
C GLN A 296 -0.99 34.65 -2.45
N ASP A 297 0.01 33.97 -3.02
CA ASP A 297 -0.09 32.54 -3.34
C ASP A 297 -0.32 31.71 -2.09
N ARG A 298 0.42 32.03 -1.00
CA ARG A 298 0.28 31.34 0.28
C ARG A 298 -1.10 31.51 0.89
N LEU A 299 -1.69 32.72 0.83
CA LEU A 299 -3.06 32.96 1.29
C LEU A 299 -4.09 32.12 0.51
N ILE A 300 -3.90 31.96 -0.80
CA ILE A 300 -4.79 31.09 -1.60
C ILE A 300 -4.62 29.62 -1.19
N LEU A 301 -3.39 29.16 -0.97
CA LEU A 301 -3.11 27.79 -0.51
C LEU A 301 -3.67 27.55 0.89
N ASP A 302 -3.65 28.54 1.79
CA ASP A 302 -4.30 28.45 3.11
C ASP A 302 -5.81 28.25 2.98
N VAL A 303 -6.49 29.01 2.09
CA VAL A 303 -7.92 28.78 1.80
C VAL A 303 -8.15 27.40 1.23
N ALA A 304 -7.28 26.93 0.33
CA ALA A 304 -7.39 25.59 -0.25
C ALA A 304 -7.25 24.49 0.84
N MET A 305 -6.36 24.69 1.81
CA MET A 305 -6.22 23.79 2.96
C MET A 305 -7.43 23.86 3.90
N ASP A 306 -7.98 25.04 4.15
CA ASP A 306 -9.10 25.17 5.10
C ASP A 306 -10.42 24.63 4.51
N LYS A 307 -10.63 24.79 3.21
CA LYS A 307 -11.87 24.38 2.54
C LYS A 307 -11.82 23.01 1.89
N GLN A 308 -10.63 22.43 1.75
CA GLN A 308 -10.37 21.20 0.98
C GLN A 308 -10.67 21.37 -0.52
N VAL A 309 -11.84 21.88 -0.84
CA VAL A 309 -12.31 22.22 -2.17
C VAL A 309 -12.75 23.69 -2.17
N PHE A 310 -12.22 24.50 -3.06
CA PHE A 310 -12.50 25.92 -3.15
C PHE A 310 -12.85 26.35 -4.58
N GLN A 311 -13.41 27.55 -4.68
CA GLN A 311 -13.79 28.20 -5.94
C GLN A 311 -13.18 29.62 -6.03
N ALA A 312 -13.18 30.21 -7.21
CA ALA A 312 -12.72 31.59 -7.42
C ALA A 312 -13.44 32.60 -6.51
N ALA A 313 -14.70 32.34 -6.16
CA ALA A 313 -15.47 33.20 -5.25
C ALA A 313 -14.85 33.25 -3.83
N ASP A 314 -14.28 32.11 -3.34
CA ASP A 314 -13.62 32.05 -2.04
C ASP A 314 -12.37 32.92 -2.01
N ILE A 315 -11.59 32.91 -3.09
CA ILE A 315 -10.39 33.71 -3.23
C ILE A 315 -10.72 35.21 -3.39
N ARG A 316 -11.81 35.53 -4.06
CA ARG A 316 -12.28 36.91 -4.19
C ARG A 316 -12.56 37.57 -2.84
N MET A 317 -13.02 36.83 -1.86
CA MET A 317 -13.23 37.34 -0.49
C MET A 317 -11.96 37.82 0.19
N LEU A 318 -10.80 37.19 -0.13
CA LEU A 318 -9.49 37.64 0.36
C LEU A 318 -8.97 38.90 -0.32
N PHE A 319 -9.35 39.12 -1.57
CA PHE A 319 -8.86 40.20 -2.40
C PHE A 319 -10.01 41.01 -3.00
N PRO A 320 -10.83 41.69 -2.17
CA PRO A 320 -12.03 42.41 -2.64
C PRO A 320 -11.74 43.52 -3.61
N GLN A 321 -10.52 44.08 -3.61
CA GLN A 321 -10.06 45.12 -4.51
C GLN A 321 -9.62 44.62 -5.90
N LYS A 322 -9.41 43.28 -6.06
CA LYS A 322 -8.96 42.73 -7.35
C LYS A 322 -10.13 42.44 -8.28
N HIS A 323 -9.89 42.69 -9.58
CA HIS A 323 -10.85 42.32 -10.61
C HIS A 323 -10.95 40.79 -10.77
N PRO A 324 -12.12 40.22 -11.13
CA PRO A 324 -12.30 38.78 -11.33
C PRO A 324 -11.26 38.12 -12.26
N THR A 325 -10.83 38.86 -13.29
CA THR A 325 -9.78 38.35 -14.21
C THR A 325 -8.42 38.23 -13.56
N GLU A 326 -8.10 39.04 -12.54
CA GLU A 326 -6.86 38.93 -11.79
C GLU A 326 -6.90 37.69 -10.88
N ILE A 327 -8.03 37.45 -10.20
CA ILE A 327 -8.25 36.24 -9.41
C ILE A 327 -8.09 34.98 -10.29
N SER A 328 -8.68 35.00 -11.49
CA SER A 328 -8.53 33.88 -12.44
C SER A 328 -7.07 33.65 -12.86
N LYS A 329 -6.29 34.74 -13.04
CA LYS A 329 -4.85 34.61 -13.33
C LYS A 329 -4.05 34.03 -12.17
N MET A 330 -4.38 34.40 -10.92
CA MET A 330 -3.73 33.89 -9.73
C MET A 330 -3.99 32.36 -9.59
N ILE A 331 -5.24 31.93 -9.74
CA ILE A 331 -5.63 30.52 -9.74
C ILE A 331 -4.91 29.75 -10.87
N LYS A 332 -4.91 30.35 -12.09
CA LYS A 332 -4.20 29.76 -13.23
C LYS A 332 -2.71 29.59 -12.94
N TRP A 333 -2.07 30.60 -12.35
CA TRP A 333 -0.66 30.53 -11.96
C TRP A 333 -0.37 29.35 -11.04
N LEU A 334 -1.18 29.15 -9.97
CA LEU A 334 -1.01 28.03 -9.07
C LEU A 334 -1.26 26.67 -9.75
N ARG A 335 -2.19 26.63 -10.71
CA ARG A 335 -2.42 25.46 -11.57
C ARG A 335 -1.22 25.17 -12.48
N ASP A 336 -0.70 26.20 -13.14
CA ASP A 336 0.46 26.09 -14.04
C ASP A 336 1.74 25.67 -13.26
N LYS A 337 1.76 25.90 -11.94
CA LYS A 337 2.78 25.38 -11.00
C LYS A 337 2.42 24.03 -10.40
N ASP A 338 1.31 23.45 -10.83
CA ASP A 338 0.85 22.15 -10.40
C ASP A 338 0.60 22.03 -8.88
N LEU A 339 0.35 23.15 -8.17
CA LEU A 339 0.06 23.19 -6.73
C LEU A 339 -1.39 22.96 -6.39
N ILE A 340 -2.26 23.32 -7.32
CA ILE A 340 -3.70 23.06 -7.25
C ILE A 340 -4.16 22.40 -8.53
N ILE A 341 -5.18 21.58 -8.41
CA ILE A 341 -5.78 20.85 -9.53
C ILE A 341 -7.28 21.12 -9.59
N GLY A 342 -7.84 21.20 -10.80
CA GLY A 342 -9.29 21.25 -11.01
C GLY A 342 -9.92 19.89 -10.74
N ILE A 343 -11.03 19.88 -10.02
CA ILE A 343 -11.77 18.65 -9.69
C ILE A 343 -12.77 18.28 -10.78
N ASP A 344 -13.26 19.30 -11.50
CA ASP A 344 -14.26 19.15 -12.55
C ASP A 344 -13.63 19.35 -13.93
N GLU A 345 -14.20 18.76 -14.96
CA GLU A 345 -13.80 18.96 -16.36
C GLU A 345 -13.77 20.45 -16.75
N ASN A 346 -14.68 21.27 -16.19
CA ASN A 346 -14.76 22.72 -16.42
C ASN A 346 -13.90 23.55 -15.45
N ALA A 347 -13.12 22.93 -14.59
CA ALA A 347 -12.20 23.55 -13.63
C ALA A 347 -12.79 24.77 -12.88
N ARG A 348 -14.00 24.64 -12.32
CA ARG A 348 -14.61 25.66 -11.45
C ARG A 348 -14.36 25.44 -9.96
N ARG A 349 -14.07 24.18 -9.59
CA ARG A 349 -13.68 23.76 -8.23
C ARG A 349 -12.24 23.26 -8.26
N TYR A 350 -11.50 23.59 -7.25
CA TYR A 350 -10.07 23.31 -7.15
C TYR A 350 -9.74 22.70 -5.79
N SER A 351 -8.71 21.89 -5.76
CA SER A 351 -8.12 21.36 -4.54
C SER A 351 -6.60 21.42 -4.61
N ILE A 352 -5.93 21.22 -3.46
CA ILE A 352 -4.47 21.05 -3.44
C ILE A 352 -4.10 19.80 -4.24
N ASN A 353 -3.03 19.89 -5.02
CA ASN A 353 -2.43 18.76 -5.70
C ASN A 353 -1.34 18.14 -4.82
N LEU A 354 -1.67 17.05 -4.11
CA LEU A 354 -0.75 16.35 -3.24
C LEU A 354 0.33 15.58 -4.01
N GLU A 355 0.09 15.29 -5.29
CA GLU A 355 1.04 14.59 -6.17
C GLU A 355 2.08 15.54 -6.80
N ASN A 356 1.97 16.84 -6.57
CA ASN A 356 3.02 17.78 -6.98
C ASN A 356 4.39 17.32 -6.48
N LYS A 357 5.37 17.23 -7.36
CA LYS A 357 6.71 16.67 -7.13
C LYS A 357 7.46 17.25 -5.92
N TYR A 358 7.23 18.49 -5.58
CA TYR A 358 7.84 19.11 -4.40
C TYR A 358 7.00 18.85 -3.15
N LEU A 359 5.68 18.98 -3.27
CA LEU A 359 4.76 18.79 -2.16
C LEU A 359 4.73 17.34 -1.67
N VAL A 360 4.67 16.35 -2.58
CA VAL A 360 4.65 14.92 -2.21
C VAL A 360 5.86 14.53 -1.35
N LYS A 361 7.05 15.05 -1.65
CA LYS A 361 8.26 14.80 -0.83
C LYS A 361 8.09 15.34 0.61
N MET A 362 7.50 16.53 0.75
CA MET A 362 7.25 17.15 2.06
C MET A 362 6.15 16.40 2.81
N VAL A 363 5.07 16.04 2.13
CA VAL A 363 3.95 15.27 2.69
C VAL A 363 4.46 13.93 3.22
N VAL A 364 5.22 13.18 2.42
CA VAL A 364 5.80 11.89 2.83
C VAL A 364 6.72 12.07 4.04
N GLY A 365 7.58 13.09 4.06
CA GLY A 365 8.42 13.38 5.23
C GLY A 365 7.62 13.75 6.49
N LYS A 366 6.40 14.31 6.35
CA LYS A 366 5.50 14.54 7.50
C LYS A 366 4.77 13.27 7.93
N LEU A 367 4.35 12.44 6.98
CA LEU A 367 3.76 11.13 7.26
C LEU A 367 4.75 10.23 8.04
N GLU A 368 6.02 10.23 7.65
CA GLU A 368 7.09 9.49 8.33
C GLU A 368 7.30 9.99 9.77
N ARG A 369 7.43 11.30 9.97
CA ARG A 369 7.59 11.90 11.32
C ARG A 369 6.35 11.73 12.19
N GLY A 370 5.17 11.69 11.59
CA GLY A 370 3.89 11.41 12.26
C GLY A 370 3.68 9.93 12.60
N GLY A 371 4.59 9.04 12.21
CA GLY A 371 4.47 7.60 12.46
C GLY A 371 3.41 6.91 11.61
N PHE A 372 3.01 7.49 10.46
CA PHE A 372 2.06 6.88 9.54
C PHE A 372 2.70 5.87 8.59
N ILE A 373 3.97 6.05 8.31
CA ILE A 373 4.78 5.17 7.47
C ILE A 373 6.09 4.80 8.15
N PRO A 374 6.70 3.65 7.84
CA PRO A 374 8.03 3.30 8.31
C PRO A 374 9.08 4.33 7.87
N VAL A 375 10.19 4.43 8.60
CA VAL A 375 11.32 5.29 8.24
C VAL A 375 11.93 4.80 6.92
N SER A 376 12.08 5.73 5.96
CA SER A 376 12.52 5.44 4.58
C SER A 376 14.04 5.31 4.45
#